data_2f7f9255924e41c5c9b1624dd318b0ed
#
_entry.id   2f7f9255924e41c5c9b1624dd318b0ed
#
_cell.length_a   1.000
_cell.length_b   1.000
_cell.length_c   1.000
_cell.angle_alpha   90.00
_cell.angle_beta   90.00
_cell.angle_gamma   90.00
#
_symmetry.space_group_name_H-M   'P 1'
#
loop_
_entity.id
_entity.type
_entity.pdbx_description
1 polymer ?
#
loop_
_entity_poly.entity_id
_entity_poly.type
_entity_poly.pdbx_seq_one_letter_code
_entity_poly.pdbx_strand_id
1 'polypeptide(L)'
;MTLPLAIVERWPMEEYKLQHEDIVSALKHNVSDALHLYHELENLKQLFALHPDKAYKSLDKRMDVVIREKEERLFRLIKFSDYPAMVMAAYPEAKFMSSYDYKRARNKVNDPILIRGISAGDYAKHARSQGRDYYFIETGYLGNYRCENNQTGRKIYHRIEKNDMQQSRIMDVPPDRWQELCRFNPALTYRGWRKPGNKILLIMSTDKPFQYYGTTRDKWVNDTIATIRKHTDREIVIREKAGRGERTNDTIYDALDQDVWALVTYNSIAAVEAIQYGIPAFSMAPTAASPVSSTDLTQIENPPRHDEDLIYKWLSSVAYGQFSLSELLTGRAWQLVQENQNRATISC
;
A
#
# COMPACT_ATOMS: atom_id res chain seq x y z
N MET A 1 -2.59 -21.01 15.50
CA MET A 1 -2.66 -20.05 14.35
C MET A 1 -1.89 -20.68 13.21
N THR A 2 -2.55 -20.94 12.07
CA THR A 2 -1.85 -21.51 10.90
C THR A 2 -1.10 -20.38 10.19
N LEU A 3 0.22 -20.51 10.09
CA LEU A 3 1.03 -19.56 9.34
C LEU A 3 0.97 -19.88 7.84
N PRO A 4 0.90 -18.86 6.97
CA PRO A 4 0.95 -19.06 5.53
C PRO A 4 2.39 -19.40 5.07
N LEU A 5 2.47 -20.11 3.95
CA LEU A 5 3.72 -20.28 3.21
C LEU A 5 4.10 -18.97 2.53
N ALA A 6 5.21 -18.35 2.93
CA ALA A 6 5.71 -17.13 2.34
C ALA A 6 6.35 -17.42 0.97
N ILE A 7 5.77 -16.88 -0.11
CA ILE A 7 6.33 -16.99 -1.46
C ILE A 7 7.27 -15.82 -1.69
N VAL A 8 8.55 -16.12 -1.76
CA VAL A 8 9.65 -15.15 -1.87
C VAL A 8 10.01 -14.96 -3.33
N GLU A 9 9.81 -13.74 -3.87
CA GLU A 9 10.15 -13.40 -5.26
C GLU A 9 11.64 -13.15 -5.46
N ARG A 10 12.31 -12.59 -4.45
CA ARG A 10 13.74 -12.28 -4.47
C ARG A 10 14.48 -13.21 -3.55
N TRP A 11 14.84 -14.33 -4.11
CA TRP A 11 15.69 -15.29 -3.42
C TRP A 11 17.14 -14.79 -3.53
N PRO A 12 17.92 -14.75 -2.44
CA PRO A 12 19.28 -14.19 -2.46
C PRO A 12 20.31 -15.02 -3.24
N MET A 13 19.87 -15.88 -4.16
CA MET A 13 20.62 -16.99 -4.72
C MET A 13 21.18 -16.84 -6.11
N GLU A 14 20.91 -15.77 -6.84
CA GLU A 14 21.50 -15.66 -8.18
C GLU A 14 23.04 -15.57 -8.17
N GLU A 15 23.63 -15.25 -7.00
CA GLU A 15 25.08 -15.15 -6.84
C GLU A 15 25.72 -16.26 -5.99
N TYR A 16 24.94 -17.06 -5.24
CA TYR A 16 25.49 -18.09 -4.33
C TYR A 16 24.73 -19.41 -4.47
N LYS A 17 25.43 -20.51 -4.69
CA LYS A 17 24.90 -21.89 -4.66
C LYS A 17 24.58 -22.35 -3.23
N LEU A 18 23.73 -21.62 -2.52
CA LEU A 18 23.32 -21.95 -1.17
C LEU A 18 22.19 -22.98 -1.16
N GLN A 19 22.14 -23.85 -0.16
CA GLN A 19 21.02 -24.76 0.06
C GLN A 19 19.82 -24.01 0.66
N HIS A 20 18.61 -24.60 0.58
CA HIS A 20 17.38 -23.98 1.04
C HIS A 20 17.44 -23.47 2.49
N GLU A 21 18.05 -24.26 3.40
CA GLU A 21 18.19 -23.90 4.82
C GLU A 21 19.08 -22.69 5.05
N ASP A 22 20.17 -22.57 4.28
CA ASP A 22 21.07 -21.43 4.33
C ASP A 22 20.38 -20.14 3.90
N ILE A 23 19.49 -20.24 2.93
CA ILE A 23 18.74 -19.09 2.41
C ILE A 23 17.71 -18.61 3.42
N VAL A 24 16.96 -19.53 4.03
CA VAL A 24 16.01 -19.20 5.08
C VAL A 24 16.74 -18.55 6.26
N SER A 25 17.91 -19.08 6.63
CA SER A 25 18.76 -18.50 7.66
C SER A 25 19.23 -17.10 7.29
N ALA A 26 19.71 -16.89 6.06
CA ALA A 26 20.16 -15.59 5.58
C ALA A 26 19.00 -14.55 5.53
N LEU A 27 17.81 -14.95 5.12
CA LEU A 27 16.63 -14.08 5.14
C LEU A 27 16.27 -13.68 6.56
N LYS A 28 16.25 -14.62 7.51
CA LYS A 28 15.97 -14.34 8.92
C LYS A 28 17.02 -13.39 9.53
N HIS A 29 18.29 -13.61 9.21
CA HIS A 29 19.38 -12.74 9.66
C HIS A 29 19.24 -11.32 9.13
N ASN A 30 19.00 -11.15 7.83
CA ASN A 30 18.77 -9.84 7.21
C ASN A 30 17.57 -9.10 7.83
N VAL A 31 16.50 -9.82 8.17
CA VAL A 31 15.33 -9.23 8.83
C VAL A 31 15.66 -8.81 10.26
N SER A 32 16.41 -9.62 11.01
CA SER A 32 16.88 -9.26 12.36
C SER A 32 17.75 -8.00 12.34
N ASP A 33 18.69 -7.93 11.42
CA ASP A 33 19.55 -6.75 11.22
C ASP A 33 18.73 -5.51 10.82
N ALA A 34 17.75 -5.68 9.95
CA ALA A 34 16.86 -4.60 9.54
C ALA A 34 16.03 -4.08 10.72
N LEU A 35 15.53 -4.96 11.57
CA LEU A 35 14.77 -4.59 12.77
C LEU A 35 15.64 -3.83 13.77
N HIS A 36 16.85 -4.32 14.06
CA HIS A 36 17.80 -3.65 14.95
C HIS A 36 18.13 -2.23 14.45
N LEU A 37 18.49 -2.12 13.18
CA LEU A 37 18.81 -0.84 12.55
C LEU A 37 17.61 0.13 12.50
N TYR A 38 16.39 -0.41 12.34
CA TYR A 38 15.16 0.37 12.41
C TYR A 38 14.98 1.00 13.79
N HIS A 39 15.12 0.23 14.87
CA HIS A 39 15.01 0.74 16.24
C HIS A 39 16.07 1.79 16.56
N GLU A 40 17.32 1.57 16.14
CA GLU A 40 18.38 2.56 16.29
C GLU A 40 18.03 3.87 15.57
N LEU A 41 17.49 3.77 14.35
CA LEU A 41 17.09 4.93 13.54
C LEU A 41 15.95 5.71 14.19
N GLU A 42 14.92 5.02 14.70
CA GLU A 42 13.81 5.67 15.41
C GLU A 42 14.25 6.36 16.68
N ASN A 43 15.13 5.73 17.47
CA ASN A 43 15.71 6.35 18.66
C ASN A 43 16.51 7.62 18.32
N LEU A 44 17.32 7.59 17.25
CA LEU A 44 18.06 8.77 16.79
C LEU A 44 17.12 9.90 16.35
N LYS A 45 16.06 9.58 15.62
CA LYS A 45 15.05 10.57 15.19
C LYS A 45 14.32 11.20 16.38
N GLN A 46 13.97 10.41 17.39
CA GLN A 46 13.36 10.92 18.62
C GLN A 46 14.30 11.84 19.40
N LEU A 47 15.56 11.46 19.58
CA LEU A 47 16.57 12.30 20.25
C LEU A 47 16.77 13.63 19.49
N PHE A 48 16.80 13.59 18.17
CA PHE A 48 16.93 14.78 17.32
C PHE A 48 15.72 15.72 17.45
N ALA A 49 14.50 15.16 17.53
CA ALA A 49 13.27 15.94 17.70
C ALA A 49 13.15 16.60 19.10
N LEU A 50 13.82 16.07 20.12
CA LEU A 50 13.81 16.61 21.47
C LEU A 50 14.78 17.80 21.68
N HIS A 51 15.70 18.06 20.74
CA HIS A 51 16.72 19.09 20.86
C HIS A 51 16.73 20.08 19.69
N PRO A 52 15.67 20.93 19.54
CA PRO A 52 15.54 21.85 18.40
C PRO A 52 16.41 23.12 18.51
N ASP A 53 17.29 23.23 19.51
CA ASP A 53 18.01 24.46 19.82
C ASP A 53 19.11 24.81 18.80
N LYS A 54 19.12 26.08 18.40
CA LYS A 54 20.00 26.68 17.37
C LYS A 54 21.50 26.53 17.62
N ALA A 55 21.91 26.15 18.85
CA ALA A 55 23.33 25.96 19.21
C ALA A 55 23.96 24.70 18.55
N TYR A 56 23.16 23.80 18.01
CA TYR A 56 23.58 22.51 17.46
C TYR A 56 23.60 22.41 15.94
N LYS A 57 23.59 23.53 15.20
CA LYS A 57 23.60 23.51 13.71
C LYS A 57 24.73 22.67 13.08
N SER A 58 25.86 22.51 13.75
CA SER A 58 26.93 21.63 13.27
C SER A 58 26.70 20.16 13.63
N LEU A 59 26.03 19.90 14.75
CA LEU A 59 25.57 18.57 15.13
C LEU A 59 24.42 18.12 14.23
N ASP A 60 23.48 19.01 13.90
CA ASP A 60 22.37 18.78 12.98
C ASP A 60 22.84 18.19 11.66
N LYS A 61 23.87 18.81 11.03
CA LYS A 61 24.42 18.31 9.77
C LYS A 61 25.06 16.92 9.90
N ARG A 62 25.73 16.63 11.03
CA ARG A 62 26.36 15.34 11.28
C ARG A 62 25.30 14.27 11.59
N MET A 63 24.28 14.62 12.35
CA MET A 63 23.17 13.72 12.66
C MET A 63 22.35 13.40 11.38
N ASP A 64 22.09 14.38 10.54
CA ASP A 64 21.47 14.17 9.23
C ASP A 64 22.24 13.18 8.36
N VAL A 65 23.58 13.29 8.35
CA VAL A 65 24.43 12.33 7.61
C VAL A 65 24.31 10.94 8.18
N VAL A 66 24.41 10.78 9.51
CA VAL A 66 24.28 9.48 10.19
C VAL A 66 22.90 8.86 9.96
N ILE A 67 21.83 9.66 10.06
CA ILE A 67 20.47 9.19 9.79
C ILE A 67 20.36 8.70 8.33
N ARG A 68 20.85 9.47 7.35
CA ARG A 68 20.83 9.08 5.95
C ARG A 68 21.61 7.79 5.68
N GLU A 69 22.81 7.65 6.22
CA GLU A 69 23.61 6.43 6.07
C GLU A 69 22.91 5.20 6.65
N LYS A 70 22.31 5.34 7.84
CA LYS A 70 21.53 4.25 8.45
C LYS A 70 20.26 3.95 7.64
N GLU A 71 19.60 4.97 7.13
CA GLU A 71 18.46 4.80 6.23
C GLU A 71 18.82 4.06 4.94
N GLU A 72 19.94 4.40 4.32
CA GLU A 72 20.41 3.69 3.11
C GLU A 72 20.78 2.24 3.41
N ARG A 73 21.40 1.98 4.57
CA ARG A 73 21.71 0.62 5.00
C ARG A 73 20.43 -0.17 5.26
N LEU A 74 19.46 0.41 5.98
CA LEU A 74 18.15 -0.19 6.20
C LEU A 74 17.45 -0.51 4.87
N PHE A 75 17.48 0.43 3.93
CA PHE A 75 16.90 0.24 2.60
C PHE A 75 17.57 -0.92 1.85
N ARG A 76 18.88 -1.06 1.94
CA ARG A 76 19.60 -2.19 1.33
C ARG A 76 19.18 -3.51 1.96
N LEU A 77 19.15 -3.62 3.27
CA LEU A 77 18.70 -4.82 3.97
C LEU A 77 17.28 -5.21 3.60
N ILE A 78 16.35 -4.25 3.58
CA ILE A 78 14.96 -4.47 3.18
C ILE A 78 14.85 -4.87 1.69
N LYS A 79 15.69 -4.30 0.83
CA LYS A 79 15.69 -4.64 -0.60
C LYS A 79 16.09 -6.10 -0.85
N PHE A 80 16.95 -6.65 0.00
CA PHE A 80 17.35 -8.08 -0.03
C PHE A 80 16.37 -8.98 0.71
N SER A 81 15.56 -8.43 1.63
CA SER A 81 14.51 -9.15 2.34
C SER A 81 13.18 -8.95 1.62
N ASP A 82 12.58 -10.02 1.15
CA ASP A 82 11.26 -9.95 0.53
C ASP A 82 10.18 -9.67 1.59
N TYR A 83 9.16 -8.86 1.26
CA TYR A 83 8.12 -8.49 2.24
C TYR A 83 7.35 -9.68 2.82
N PRO A 84 6.99 -10.73 2.06
CA PRO A 84 6.48 -11.98 2.63
C PRO A 84 7.40 -12.60 3.67
N ALA A 85 8.72 -12.61 3.42
CA ALA A 85 9.68 -13.09 4.39
C ALA A 85 9.74 -12.21 5.64
N MET A 86 9.66 -10.89 5.48
CA MET A 86 9.66 -9.95 6.61
C MET A 86 8.47 -10.15 7.55
N VAL A 87 7.27 -10.37 7.00
CA VAL A 87 6.05 -10.62 7.80
C VAL A 87 6.17 -11.91 8.60
N MET A 88 6.79 -12.93 8.02
CA MET A 88 6.87 -14.26 8.62
C MET A 88 8.14 -14.48 9.46
N ALA A 89 9.16 -13.64 9.36
CA ALA A 89 10.44 -13.85 10.03
C ALA A 89 10.37 -13.80 11.57
N ALA A 90 9.35 -13.15 12.13
CA ALA A 90 9.10 -13.15 13.57
C ALA A 90 8.64 -14.52 14.11
N TYR A 91 8.32 -15.48 13.23
CA TYR A 91 7.79 -16.79 13.59
C TYR A 91 8.81 -17.88 13.26
N PRO A 92 9.36 -18.59 14.27
CA PRO A 92 10.38 -19.64 14.04
C PRO A 92 9.90 -20.77 13.13
N GLU A 93 8.59 -21.10 13.21
CA GLU A 93 7.94 -22.18 12.45
C GLU A 93 7.51 -21.76 11.03
N ALA A 94 7.78 -20.51 10.62
CA ALA A 94 7.37 -20.03 9.30
C ALA A 94 8.10 -20.78 8.18
N LYS A 95 7.33 -21.10 7.14
CA LYS A 95 7.80 -21.78 5.94
C LYS A 95 8.01 -20.76 4.82
N PHE A 96 9.02 -20.98 4.02
CA PHE A 96 9.39 -20.14 2.88
C PHE A 96 9.56 -21.00 1.63
N MET A 97 9.19 -20.46 0.48
CA MET A 97 9.39 -21.10 -0.81
C MET A 97 9.69 -20.04 -1.88
N SER A 98 10.65 -20.31 -2.78
CA SER A 98 10.87 -19.42 -3.90
C SER A 98 9.66 -19.40 -4.84
N SER A 99 9.47 -18.31 -5.55
CA SER A 99 8.41 -18.21 -6.56
C SER A 99 8.61 -19.23 -7.70
N TYR A 100 9.86 -19.59 -7.98
CA TYR A 100 10.21 -20.62 -8.96
C TYR A 100 9.77 -22.01 -8.51
N ASP A 101 10.09 -22.39 -7.27
CA ASP A 101 9.71 -23.70 -6.72
C ASP A 101 8.20 -23.81 -6.54
N TYR A 102 7.56 -22.72 -6.10
CA TYR A 102 6.11 -22.67 -5.98
C TYR A 102 5.42 -22.93 -7.33
N LYS A 103 5.88 -22.33 -8.42
CA LYS A 103 5.32 -22.60 -9.77
C LYS A 103 5.36 -24.08 -10.12
N ARG A 104 6.41 -24.79 -9.73
CA ARG A 104 6.60 -26.22 -10.01
C ARG A 104 5.80 -27.13 -9.07
N ALA A 105 5.65 -26.74 -7.82
CA ALA A 105 5.07 -27.55 -6.75
C ALA A 105 3.67 -27.12 -6.33
N ARG A 106 3.09 -26.06 -6.91
CA ARG A 106 1.85 -25.41 -6.43
C ARG A 106 0.64 -26.34 -6.21
N ASN A 107 0.54 -27.41 -7.01
CA ASN A 107 -0.52 -28.42 -6.87
C ASN A 107 -0.33 -29.34 -5.66
N LYS A 108 0.86 -29.35 -5.05
CA LYS A 108 1.21 -30.15 -3.86
C LYS A 108 1.23 -29.31 -2.58
N VAL A 109 1.07 -28.00 -2.71
CA VAL A 109 1.05 -27.07 -1.57
C VAL A 109 -0.37 -26.98 -1.05
N ASN A 110 -0.57 -27.33 0.22
CA ASN A 110 -1.87 -27.25 0.91
C ASN A 110 -1.96 -26.05 1.87
N ASP A 111 -0.82 -25.47 2.26
CA ASP A 111 -0.78 -24.31 3.14
C ASP A 111 -1.44 -23.08 2.49
N PRO A 112 -2.06 -22.17 3.25
CA PRO A 112 -2.31 -20.81 2.79
C PRO A 112 -1.02 -20.16 2.30
N ILE A 113 -1.11 -19.23 1.36
CA ILE A 113 0.09 -18.56 0.82
C ILE A 113 0.10 -17.07 1.15
N LEU A 114 1.29 -16.52 1.35
CA LEU A 114 1.52 -15.08 1.44
C LEU A 114 2.35 -14.64 0.25
N ILE A 115 1.80 -13.74 -0.57
CA ILE A 115 2.34 -13.30 -1.85
C ILE A 115 2.46 -11.78 -1.92
N ARG A 116 3.36 -11.29 -2.76
CA ARG A 116 3.56 -9.85 -2.96
C ARG A 116 3.22 -9.41 -4.37
N GLY A 117 2.43 -8.33 -4.42
CA GLY A 117 2.18 -7.58 -5.64
C GLY A 117 1.33 -8.30 -6.68
N ILE A 118 0.69 -7.53 -7.54
CA ILE A 118 -0.25 -8.05 -8.55
C ILE A 118 0.43 -8.96 -9.59
N SER A 119 1.76 -8.90 -9.70
CA SER A 119 2.53 -9.85 -10.54
C SER A 119 2.39 -11.31 -10.07
N ALA A 120 2.10 -11.53 -8.78
CA ALA A 120 1.82 -12.84 -8.20
C ALA A 120 0.31 -13.18 -8.22
N GLY A 121 -0.51 -12.41 -8.95
CA GLY A 121 -1.95 -12.62 -9.02
C GLY A 121 -2.38 -14.00 -9.49
N ASP A 122 -1.60 -14.63 -10.35
CA ASP A 122 -1.86 -16.01 -10.79
C ASP A 122 -1.71 -17.03 -9.66
N TYR A 123 -0.86 -16.75 -8.66
CA TYR A 123 -0.75 -17.58 -7.46
C TYR A 123 -2.00 -17.45 -6.60
N ALA A 124 -2.54 -16.23 -6.46
CA ALA A 124 -3.80 -15.98 -5.76
C ALA A 124 -4.97 -16.70 -6.45
N LYS A 125 -5.09 -16.58 -7.79
CA LYS A 125 -6.10 -17.28 -8.58
C LYS A 125 -6.01 -18.79 -8.40
N HIS A 126 -4.78 -19.33 -8.44
CA HIS A 126 -4.55 -20.76 -8.25
C HIS A 126 -4.90 -21.21 -6.82
N ALA A 127 -4.46 -20.49 -5.78
CA ALA A 127 -4.82 -20.81 -4.40
C ALA A 127 -6.34 -20.84 -4.21
N ARG A 128 -7.04 -19.83 -4.71
CA ARG A 128 -8.50 -19.73 -4.68
C ARG A 128 -9.19 -20.91 -5.40
N SER A 129 -8.68 -21.32 -6.57
CA SER A 129 -9.23 -22.45 -7.33
C SER A 129 -9.10 -23.79 -6.59
N GLN A 130 -8.16 -23.87 -5.65
CA GLN A 130 -7.94 -25.04 -4.78
C GLN A 130 -8.63 -24.90 -3.40
N GLY A 131 -9.49 -23.89 -3.20
CA GLY A 131 -10.16 -23.64 -1.92
C GLY A 131 -9.20 -23.20 -0.80
N ARG A 132 -7.99 -22.72 -1.15
CA ARG A 132 -6.98 -22.27 -0.20
C ARG A 132 -7.02 -20.77 0.00
N ASP A 133 -6.79 -20.33 1.23
CA ASP A 133 -6.57 -18.93 1.54
C ASP A 133 -5.26 -18.41 0.93
N TYR A 134 -5.27 -17.15 0.53
CA TYR A 134 -4.07 -16.40 0.24
C TYR A 134 -4.07 -15.07 0.96
N TYR A 135 -2.87 -14.57 1.25
CA TYR A 135 -2.65 -13.24 1.80
C TYR A 135 -1.82 -12.43 0.81
N PHE A 136 -2.29 -11.24 0.53
CA PHE A 136 -1.69 -10.36 -0.46
C PHE A 136 -1.05 -9.16 0.21
N ILE A 137 0.27 -8.98 0.03
CA ILE A 137 0.99 -7.81 0.53
C ILE A 137 1.36 -6.86 -0.59
N GLU A 138 1.10 -5.57 -0.41
CA GLU A 138 1.47 -4.51 -1.35
C GLU A 138 1.65 -3.19 -0.60
N THR A 139 1.99 -2.10 -1.31
CA THR A 139 2.03 -0.73 -0.76
C THR A 139 0.76 -0.41 0.01
N GLY A 140 0.90 0.23 1.16
CA GLY A 140 -0.21 0.76 1.95
C GLY A 140 -1.02 1.82 1.20
N TYR A 141 -2.13 2.20 1.79
CA TYR A 141 -3.10 3.09 1.17
C TYR A 141 -2.73 4.57 1.32
N LEU A 142 -2.30 4.97 2.52
CA LEU A 142 -2.06 6.35 2.91
C LEU A 142 -0.69 6.52 3.59
N GLY A 143 -0.15 7.72 3.59
CA GLY A 143 1.09 8.04 4.29
C GLY A 143 2.38 7.61 3.57
N ASN A 144 2.29 7.17 2.32
CA ASN A 144 3.45 6.70 1.53
C ASN A 144 4.02 7.79 0.61
N TYR A 145 3.99 9.04 1.06
CA TYR A 145 4.52 10.14 0.26
C TYR A 145 6.04 10.13 0.20
N ARG A 146 6.53 10.71 -0.88
CA ARG A 146 7.87 11.21 -0.91
C ARG A 146 7.88 12.49 -0.06
N CYS A 147 8.59 12.48 1.06
CA CYS A 147 9.03 13.73 1.64
C CYS A 147 9.92 14.42 0.60
N GLU A 148 9.91 15.75 0.52
CA GLU A 148 10.70 16.53 -0.43
C GLU A 148 12.20 16.15 -0.45
N ASN A 149 12.71 15.61 0.64
CA ASN A 149 14.07 15.10 0.79
C ASN A 149 14.19 13.57 0.64
N ASN A 150 13.11 12.85 0.35
CA ASN A 150 13.14 11.40 0.24
C ASN A 150 13.30 10.93 -1.21
N GLN A 151 14.46 11.12 -1.77
CA GLN A 151 14.84 10.66 -3.11
C GLN A 151 14.70 9.14 -3.29
N THR A 152 14.59 8.38 -2.20
CA THR A 152 14.54 6.91 -2.22
C THR A 152 13.14 6.36 -2.47
N GLY A 153 12.08 7.18 -2.40
CA GLY A 153 10.70 6.76 -2.63
C GLY A 153 10.27 5.62 -1.69
N ARG A 154 10.73 5.64 -0.44
CA ARG A 154 10.45 4.60 0.56
C ARG A 154 8.98 4.59 0.89
N LYS A 155 8.40 3.40 0.84
CA LYS A 155 7.05 3.14 1.28
C LYS A 155 7.09 2.73 2.74
N ILE A 156 6.53 3.58 3.60
CA ILE A 156 6.54 3.38 5.05
C ILE A 156 5.51 2.32 5.45
N TYR A 157 4.36 2.28 4.76
CA TYR A 157 3.26 1.38 5.07
C TYR A 157 3.03 0.35 3.96
N HIS A 158 2.61 -0.84 4.39
CA HIS A 158 2.21 -1.94 3.52
C HIS A 158 0.86 -2.47 3.99
N ARG A 159 -0.02 -2.81 3.05
CA ARG A 159 -1.27 -3.51 3.34
C ARG A 159 -1.08 -5.02 3.25
N ILE A 160 -1.87 -5.76 4.02
CA ILE A 160 -1.97 -7.21 3.92
C ILE A 160 -3.44 -7.56 3.94
N GLU A 161 -3.93 -8.16 2.85
CA GLU A 161 -5.33 -8.53 2.70
C GLU A 161 -5.48 -10.04 2.55
N LYS A 162 -6.52 -10.61 3.16
CA LYS A 162 -6.87 -12.01 3.02
C LYS A 162 -7.89 -12.19 1.91
N ASN A 163 -7.58 -13.07 0.94
CA ASN A 163 -8.45 -13.45 -0.17
C ASN A 163 -8.91 -12.29 -1.08
N ASP A 164 -8.25 -11.16 -0.97
CA ASP A 164 -8.48 -9.96 -1.78
C ASP A 164 -7.14 -9.29 -2.12
N MET A 165 -7.15 -8.34 -3.06
CA MET A 165 -6.00 -7.52 -3.45
C MET A 165 -6.00 -6.17 -2.73
N GLN A 166 -7.16 -5.75 -2.24
CA GLN A 166 -7.37 -4.50 -1.51
C GLN A 166 -8.52 -4.68 -0.51
N GLN A 167 -8.51 -3.89 0.55
CA GLN A 167 -9.59 -3.88 1.53
C GLN A 167 -10.90 -3.44 0.86
N SER A 168 -11.90 -4.32 0.82
CA SER A 168 -13.17 -4.06 0.15
C SER A 168 -14.33 -3.77 1.12
N ARG A 169 -14.05 -3.67 2.43
CA ARG A 169 -15.06 -3.46 3.48
C ARG A 169 -14.63 -2.39 4.47
N ILE A 170 -15.59 -1.79 5.16
CA ILE A 170 -15.33 -0.94 6.32
C ILE A 170 -15.39 -1.81 7.57
N MET A 171 -14.25 -1.98 8.24
CA MET A 171 -14.18 -2.69 9.52
C MET A 171 -14.63 -1.76 10.65
N ASP A 172 -15.37 -2.30 11.62
CA ASP A 172 -15.65 -1.60 12.86
C ASP A 172 -14.39 -1.63 13.75
N VAL A 173 -13.71 -0.49 13.80
CA VAL A 173 -12.43 -0.30 14.48
C VAL A 173 -12.38 1.02 15.23
N PRO A 174 -11.58 1.14 16.30
CA PRO A 174 -11.32 2.43 16.93
C PRO A 174 -10.54 3.36 15.99
N PRO A 175 -10.61 4.68 16.20
CA PRO A 175 -9.96 5.67 15.34
C PRO A 175 -8.47 5.89 15.66
N ASP A 176 -7.91 5.19 16.62
CA ASP A 176 -6.57 5.40 17.18
C ASP A 176 -5.45 5.36 16.10
N ARG A 177 -5.46 4.36 15.21
CA ARG A 177 -4.47 4.23 14.14
C ARG A 177 -4.59 5.35 13.11
N TRP A 178 -5.81 5.78 12.81
CA TRP A 178 -6.04 6.93 11.93
C TRP A 178 -5.56 8.23 12.57
N GLN A 179 -5.87 8.44 13.85
CA GLN A 179 -5.43 9.61 14.60
C GLN A 179 -3.91 9.65 14.73
N GLU A 180 -3.27 8.49 14.96
CA GLU A 180 -1.82 8.39 14.99
C GLU A 180 -1.20 8.74 13.64
N LEU A 181 -1.75 8.22 12.54
CA LEU A 181 -1.29 8.52 11.19
C LEU A 181 -1.39 10.02 10.88
N CYS A 182 -2.48 10.68 11.25
CA CYS A 182 -2.67 12.12 11.11
C CYS A 182 -1.73 12.94 12.01
N ARG A 183 -1.42 12.44 13.21
CA ARG A 183 -0.45 13.09 14.10
C ARG A 183 0.95 13.10 13.51
N PHE A 184 1.38 12.01 12.89
CA PHE A 184 2.68 11.93 12.20
C PHE A 184 2.71 12.65 10.86
N ASN A 185 1.57 12.70 10.17
CA ASN A 185 1.42 13.42 8.91
C ASN A 185 0.13 14.24 8.89
N PRO A 186 0.15 15.48 9.40
CA PRO A 186 -1.04 16.36 9.47
C PRO A 186 -1.70 16.65 8.11
N ALA A 187 -0.97 16.47 6.99
CA ALA A 187 -1.54 16.63 5.64
C ALA A 187 -2.60 15.56 5.32
N LEU A 188 -2.60 14.44 6.04
CA LEU A 188 -3.62 13.40 5.92
C LEU A 188 -4.94 13.71 6.63
N THR A 189 -4.99 14.73 7.48
CA THR A 189 -6.21 15.04 8.21
C THR A 189 -7.36 15.32 7.24
N TYR A 190 -8.43 14.52 7.32
CA TYR A 190 -9.64 14.76 6.57
C TYR A 190 -10.34 16.02 7.07
N ARG A 191 -10.70 16.93 6.18
CA ARG A 191 -11.26 18.25 6.48
C ARG A 191 -12.64 18.46 5.86
N GLY A 192 -13.36 17.37 5.60
CA GLY A 192 -14.63 17.40 4.90
C GLY A 192 -14.47 17.46 3.37
N TRP A 193 -15.61 17.45 2.67
CA TRP A 193 -15.62 17.57 1.21
C TRP A 193 -15.15 18.95 0.77
N ARG A 194 -14.21 18.99 -0.15
CA ARG A 194 -13.70 20.25 -0.71
C ARG A 194 -14.74 20.93 -1.60
N LYS A 195 -14.57 22.26 -1.77
CA LYS A 195 -15.33 23.01 -2.77
C LYS A 195 -15.15 22.32 -4.14
N PRO A 196 -16.25 22.02 -4.85
CA PRO A 196 -16.19 21.36 -6.13
C PRO A 196 -15.41 22.18 -7.17
N GLY A 197 -14.50 21.51 -7.88
CA GLY A 197 -13.84 22.05 -9.07
C GLY A 197 -14.63 21.78 -10.35
N ASN A 198 -13.96 21.89 -11.50
CA ASN A 198 -14.61 21.75 -12.83
C ASN A 198 -14.09 20.57 -13.65
N LYS A 199 -12.94 19.98 -13.27
CA LYS A 199 -12.24 18.97 -14.08
C LYS A 199 -12.45 17.57 -13.56
N ILE A 200 -12.56 16.59 -14.45
CA ILE A 200 -12.51 15.17 -14.11
C ILE A 200 -11.06 14.70 -14.24
N LEU A 201 -10.49 14.21 -13.14
CA LEU A 201 -9.13 13.68 -13.13
C LEU A 201 -9.16 12.17 -13.38
N LEU A 202 -8.78 11.74 -14.59
CA LEU A 202 -8.69 10.33 -14.96
C LEU A 202 -7.29 9.79 -14.67
N ILE A 203 -7.19 8.92 -13.65
CA ILE A 203 -5.89 8.35 -13.21
C ILE A 203 -5.66 7.00 -13.86
N MET A 204 -4.55 6.90 -14.59
CA MET A 204 -4.11 5.69 -15.25
C MET A 204 -3.35 4.76 -14.30
N SER A 205 -3.76 3.51 -14.23
CA SER A 205 -2.97 2.44 -13.62
C SER A 205 -1.93 1.87 -14.60
N THR A 206 -0.95 1.11 -14.10
CA THR A 206 -0.08 0.29 -14.96
C THR A 206 -0.89 -0.84 -15.62
N ASP A 207 -0.33 -1.54 -16.62
CA ASP A 207 -1.05 -2.58 -17.36
C ASP A 207 -1.43 -3.81 -16.54
N LYS A 208 -0.66 -4.10 -15.48
CA LYS A 208 -0.85 -5.30 -14.65
C LYS A 208 -2.25 -5.47 -14.04
N PRO A 209 -2.88 -4.45 -13.44
CA PRO A 209 -4.26 -4.56 -12.98
C PRO A 209 -5.25 -4.90 -14.09
N PHE A 210 -5.12 -4.27 -15.26
CA PHE A 210 -6.00 -4.54 -16.39
C PHE A 210 -5.88 -5.99 -16.86
N GLN A 211 -4.66 -6.50 -17.00
CA GLN A 211 -4.39 -7.89 -17.35
C GLN A 211 -4.96 -8.86 -16.29
N TYR A 212 -4.80 -8.55 -15.00
CA TYR A 212 -5.34 -9.37 -13.92
C TYR A 212 -6.87 -9.51 -13.99
N TYR A 213 -7.57 -8.42 -14.29
CA TYR A 213 -9.03 -8.39 -14.43
C TYR A 213 -9.54 -8.70 -15.84
N GLY A 214 -8.66 -9.07 -16.78
CA GLY A 214 -9.05 -9.56 -18.11
C GLY A 214 -9.43 -8.46 -19.10
N THR A 215 -8.87 -7.26 -18.98
CA THR A 215 -9.05 -6.14 -19.92
C THR A 215 -7.71 -5.51 -20.31
N THR A 216 -7.74 -4.46 -21.13
CA THR A 216 -6.57 -3.66 -21.48
C THR A 216 -6.75 -2.21 -21.03
N ARG A 217 -5.63 -1.52 -20.80
CA ARG A 217 -5.62 -0.12 -20.41
C ARG A 217 -6.33 0.76 -21.43
N ASP A 218 -5.94 0.62 -22.69
CA ASP A 218 -6.47 1.48 -23.77
C ASP A 218 -7.98 1.28 -23.98
N LYS A 219 -8.43 0.02 -23.94
CA LYS A 219 -9.87 -0.26 -24.00
C LYS A 219 -10.62 0.41 -22.85
N TRP A 220 -10.12 0.25 -21.61
CA TRP A 220 -10.75 0.86 -20.45
C TRP A 220 -10.80 2.38 -20.53
N VAL A 221 -9.70 3.02 -20.94
CA VAL A 221 -9.62 4.49 -21.06
C VAL A 221 -10.66 4.99 -22.09
N ASN A 222 -10.67 4.39 -23.28
CA ASN A 222 -11.58 4.79 -24.35
C ASN A 222 -13.04 4.61 -23.94
N ASP A 223 -13.38 3.45 -23.36
CA ASP A 223 -14.75 3.16 -22.90
C ASP A 223 -15.18 4.11 -21.78
N THR A 224 -14.26 4.41 -20.84
CA THR A 224 -14.51 5.32 -19.72
C THR A 224 -14.76 6.74 -20.21
N ILE A 225 -13.88 7.27 -21.07
CA ILE A 225 -14.05 8.61 -21.66
C ILE A 225 -15.36 8.69 -22.45
N ALA A 226 -15.64 7.69 -23.30
CA ALA A 226 -16.87 7.65 -24.08
C ALA A 226 -18.13 7.62 -23.19
N THR A 227 -18.04 6.93 -22.03
CA THR A 227 -19.15 6.89 -21.07
C THR A 227 -19.31 8.22 -20.36
N ILE A 228 -18.24 8.80 -19.86
CA ILE A 228 -18.26 10.11 -19.18
C ILE A 228 -18.86 11.19 -20.11
N ARG A 229 -18.45 11.21 -21.38
CA ARG A 229 -18.91 12.20 -22.37
C ARG A 229 -20.42 12.13 -22.70
N LYS A 230 -21.09 11.05 -22.34
CA LYS A 230 -22.55 10.97 -22.45
C LYS A 230 -23.30 11.75 -21.37
N HIS A 231 -22.59 12.09 -20.28
CA HIS A 231 -23.20 12.65 -19.07
C HIS A 231 -22.63 14.01 -18.67
N THR A 232 -21.49 14.44 -19.26
CA THR A 232 -20.86 15.71 -18.91
C THR A 232 -19.92 16.24 -20.01
N ASP A 233 -19.85 17.57 -20.11
CA ASP A 233 -18.90 18.29 -20.96
C ASP A 233 -17.66 18.77 -20.19
N ARG A 234 -17.51 18.42 -18.90
CA ARG A 234 -16.37 18.83 -18.09
C ARG A 234 -15.04 18.40 -18.73
N GLU A 235 -14.01 19.20 -18.57
CA GLU A 235 -12.66 18.84 -19.02
C GLU A 235 -12.21 17.53 -18.34
N ILE A 236 -11.71 16.57 -19.15
CA ILE A 236 -11.09 15.34 -18.65
C ILE A 236 -9.58 15.51 -18.75
N VAL A 237 -8.92 15.53 -17.59
CA VAL A 237 -7.46 15.56 -17.49
C VAL A 237 -6.95 14.16 -17.21
N ILE A 238 -6.15 13.61 -18.10
CA ILE A 238 -5.55 12.28 -17.94
C ILE A 238 -4.20 12.43 -17.25
N ARG A 239 -4.02 11.70 -16.13
CA ARG A 239 -2.73 11.60 -15.44
C ARG A 239 -2.21 10.18 -15.51
N GLU A 240 -1.07 10.03 -16.18
CA GLU A 240 -0.34 8.78 -16.25
C GLU A 240 0.59 8.60 -15.05
N LYS A 241 0.79 7.35 -14.67
CA LYS A 241 1.82 7.02 -13.69
C LYS A 241 3.19 7.05 -14.39
N ALA A 242 4.02 8.00 -14.02
CA ALA A 242 5.38 8.10 -14.53
C ALA A 242 6.16 6.78 -14.34
N GLY A 243 6.95 6.41 -15.33
CA GLY A 243 7.88 5.29 -15.29
C GLY A 243 8.88 5.40 -14.13
N ARG A 244 9.56 4.31 -13.78
CA ARG A 244 10.50 4.31 -12.62
C ARG A 244 11.64 5.31 -12.76
N GLY A 245 12.07 5.65 -13.99
CA GLY A 245 13.15 6.60 -14.28
C GLY A 245 12.68 8.03 -14.51
N GLU A 246 11.38 8.24 -14.75
CA GLU A 246 10.79 9.52 -15.19
C GLU A 246 9.96 10.18 -14.07
N ARG A 247 10.11 9.72 -12.84
CA ARG A 247 9.29 10.22 -11.73
C ARG A 247 9.65 11.66 -11.41
N THR A 248 8.70 12.54 -11.67
CA THR A 248 8.70 13.92 -11.21
C THR A 248 8.43 13.98 -9.70
N ASN A 249 8.68 15.14 -9.09
CA ASN A 249 8.35 15.36 -7.67
C ASN A 249 6.84 15.54 -7.45
N ASP A 250 6.02 15.55 -8.53
CA ASP A 250 4.58 15.74 -8.43
C ASP A 250 3.89 14.59 -7.71
N THR A 251 3.17 14.92 -6.68
CA THR A 251 2.32 14.00 -5.92
C THR A 251 0.93 13.93 -6.55
N ILE A 252 0.11 12.99 -6.08
CA ILE A 252 -1.31 12.97 -6.46
C ILE A 252 -2.02 14.23 -5.94
N TYR A 253 -1.61 14.76 -4.79
CA TYR A 253 -2.21 15.94 -4.17
C TYR A 253 -2.01 17.20 -5.01
N ASP A 254 -0.86 17.35 -5.68
CA ASP A 254 -0.63 18.46 -6.62
C ASP A 254 -1.63 18.42 -7.79
N ALA A 255 -2.00 17.23 -8.24
CA ALA A 255 -3.04 17.09 -9.27
C ALA A 255 -4.45 17.29 -8.71
N LEU A 256 -4.71 16.87 -7.46
CA LEU A 256 -6.01 17.08 -6.80
C LEU A 256 -6.28 18.54 -6.47
N ASP A 257 -5.24 19.38 -6.38
CA ASP A 257 -5.36 20.83 -6.19
C ASP A 257 -5.71 21.59 -7.49
N GLN A 258 -5.74 20.92 -8.66
CA GLN A 258 -5.96 21.53 -9.97
C GLN A 258 -7.43 21.61 -10.38
N ASP A 259 -8.30 22.18 -9.54
CA ASP A 259 -9.72 22.41 -9.85
C ASP A 259 -10.49 21.13 -10.16
N VAL A 260 -10.28 20.06 -9.38
CA VAL A 260 -10.86 18.73 -9.61
C VAL A 260 -12.30 18.66 -9.08
N TRP A 261 -13.23 18.21 -9.97
CA TRP A 261 -14.61 17.86 -9.66
C TRP A 261 -14.74 16.46 -9.05
N ALA A 262 -14.16 15.47 -9.74
CA ALA A 262 -14.12 14.09 -9.31
C ALA A 262 -12.89 13.37 -9.87
N LEU A 263 -12.41 12.35 -9.16
CA LEU A 263 -11.38 11.44 -9.65
C LEU A 263 -12.02 10.17 -10.21
N VAL A 264 -11.54 9.73 -11.37
CA VAL A 264 -11.92 8.44 -11.98
C VAL A 264 -10.68 7.58 -12.15
N THR A 265 -10.73 6.33 -11.72
CA THR A 265 -9.63 5.39 -11.90
C THR A 265 -10.12 3.96 -12.08
N TYR A 266 -9.26 3.09 -12.61
CA TYR A 266 -9.58 1.66 -12.67
C TYR A 266 -9.58 1.04 -11.27
N ASN A 267 -8.39 0.96 -10.61
CA ASN A 267 -8.23 0.42 -9.27
C ASN A 267 -7.04 1.02 -8.50
N SER A 268 -6.68 2.28 -8.81
CA SER A 268 -5.57 2.93 -8.13
C SER A 268 -5.92 3.30 -6.69
N ILE A 269 -4.92 3.26 -5.81
CA ILE A 269 -5.03 3.84 -4.46
C ILE A 269 -5.29 5.35 -4.48
N ALA A 270 -5.08 6.02 -5.61
CA ALA A 270 -5.42 7.42 -5.81
C ALA A 270 -6.90 7.74 -5.49
N ALA A 271 -7.81 6.76 -5.61
CA ALA A 271 -9.20 6.94 -5.17
C ALA A 271 -9.30 7.07 -3.64
N VAL A 272 -8.49 6.34 -2.89
CA VAL A 272 -8.40 6.47 -1.42
C VAL A 272 -7.86 7.86 -1.05
N GLU A 273 -6.77 8.27 -1.72
CA GLU A 273 -6.12 9.57 -1.51
C GLU A 273 -7.07 10.73 -1.87
N ALA A 274 -7.83 10.61 -2.97
CA ALA A 274 -8.80 11.63 -3.37
C ALA A 274 -9.92 11.82 -2.34
N ILE A 275 -10.55 10.73 -1.89
CA ILE A 275 -11.64 10.81 -0.90
C ILE A 275 -11.10 11.32 0.44
N GLN A 276 -9.92 10.85 0.88
CA GLN A 276 -9.24 11.39 2.05
C GLN A 276 -8.99 12.89 1.93
N TYR A 277 -8.71 13.37 0.72
CA TYR A 277 -8.47 14.78 0.43
C TYR A 277 -9.75 15.61 0.24
N GLY A 278 -10.92 14.96 0.32
CA GLY A 278 -12.25 15.59 0.19
C GLY A 278 -12.72 15.73 -1.26
N ILE A 279 -12.23 14.90 -2.17
CA ILE A 279 -12.66 14.84 -3.59
C ILE A 279 -13.33 13.49 -3.83
N PRO A 280 -14.59 13.45 -4.36
CA PRO A 280 -15.27 12.19 -4.65
C PRO A 280 -14.56 11.41 -5.75
N ALA A 281 -14.68 10.07 -5.68
CA ALA A 281 -14.00 9.19 -6.62
C ALA A 281 -14.92 8.11 -7.20
N PHE A 282 -14.56 7.68 -8.42
CA PHE A 282 -15.12 6.53 -9.11
C PHE A 282 -14.01 5.49 -9.30
N SER A 283 -14.26 4.25 -8.88
CA SER A 283 -13.31 3.14 -8.98
C SER A 283 -13.93 2.00 -9.77
N MET A 284 -13.46 1.76 -10.99
CA MET A 284 -14.10 0.81 -11.92
C MET A 284 -13.80 -0.68 -11.63
N ALA A 285 -12.82 -0.95 -10.77
CA ALA A 285 -12.49 -2.26 -10.23
C ALA A 285 -12.22 -2.17 -8.72
N PRO A 286 -12.22 -3.28 -7.96
CA PRO A 286 -12.10 -3.25 -6.51
C PRO A 286 -10.89 -2.47 -6.00
N THR A 287 -11.15 -1.55 -5.05
CA THR A 287 -10.16 -0.76 -4.31
C THR A 287 -10.59 -0.60 -2.85
N ALA A 288 -9.70 -0.11 -2.00
CA ALA A 288 -10.07 0.25 -0.64
C ALA A 288 -11.06 1.43 -0.57
N ALA A 289 -11.22 2.18 -1.65
CA ALA A 289 -12.23 3.22 -1.78
C ALA A 289 -13.62 2.66 -2.18
N SER A 290 -13.72 1.40 -2.62
CA SER A 290 -14.99 0.82 -3.11
C SER A 290 -16.20 1.05 -2.20
N PRO A 291 -16.08 0.97 -0.86
CA PRO A 291 -17.21 1.22 0.03
C PRO A 291 -17.74 2.65 0.03
N VAL A 292 -16.95 3.62 -0.41
CA VAL A 292 -17.27 5.06 -0.38
C VAL A 292 -17.08 5.74 -1.73
N SER A 293 -16.87 4.97 -2.80
CA SER A 293 -16.80 5.43 -4.19
C SER A 293 -17.95 4.81 -5.01
N SER A 294 -18.12 5.23 -6.26
CA SER A 294 -19.06 4.62 -7.18
C SER A 294 -18.35 3.94 -8.36
N THR A 295 -19.01 2.96 -8.96
CA THR A 295 -18.66 2.39 -10.28
C THR A 295 -19.57 2.96 -11.38
N ASP A 296 -20.65 3.65 -11.01
CA ASP A 296 -21.67 4.16 -11.94
C ASP A 296 -21.30 5.57 -12.43
N LEU A 297 -20.69 5.65 -13.61
CA LEU A 297 -20.30 6.90 -14.25
C LEU A 297 -21.50 7.75 -14.73
N THR A 298 -22.75 7.24 -14.69
CA THR A 298 -23.93 8.07 -14.96
C THR A 298 -24.11 9.15 -13.89
N GLN A 299 -23.54 8.92 -12.71
CA GLN A 299 -23.56 9.85 -11.56
C GLN A 299 -22.43 10.89 -11.60
N ILE A 300 -21.70 11.02 -12.72
CA ILE A 300 -20.49 11.88 -12.77
C ILE A 300 -20.79 13.35 -12.45
N GLU A 301 -22.01 13.86 -12.76
CA GLU A 301 -22.43 15.21 -12.38
C GLU A 301 -22.97 15.31 -10.94
N ASN A 302 -23.24 14.18 -10.31
CA ASN A 302 -23.66 14.10 -8.92
C ASN A 302 -22.88 12.99 -8.18
N PRO A 303 -21.55 13.12 -8.07
CA PRO A 303 -20.70 12.08 -7.52
C PRO A 303 -21.02 11.86 -6.02
N PRO A 304 -20.89 10.61 -5.52
CA PRO A 304 -21.26 10.28 -4.15
C PRO A 304 -20.39 11.07 -3.15
N ARG A 305 -21.08 11.71 -2.20
CA ARG A 305 -20.48 12.37 -1.04
C ARG A 305 -21.19 11.86 0.20
N HIS A 306 -20.62 10.85 0.81
CA HIS A 306 -21.12 10.29 2.06
C HIS A 306 -20.97 11.29 3.21
N ASP A 307 -21.70 11.06 4.29
CA ASP A 307 -21.54 11.85 5.51
C ASP A 307 -20.11 11.69 6.10
N GLU A 308 -19.70 12.69 6.87
CA GLU A 308 -18.35 12.76 7.40
C GLU A 308 -18.06 11.64 8.41
N ASP A 309 -19.07 11.18 9.14
CA ASP A 309 -18.95 10.07 10.09
C ASP A 309 -18.61 8.77 9.37
N LEU A 310 -19.25 8.48 8.24
CA LEU A 310 -18.94 7.30 7.44
C LEU A 310 -17.53 7.39 6.87
N ILE A 311 -17.14 8.56 6.33
CA ILE A 311 -15.78 8.77 5.81
C ILE A 311 -14.74 8.59 6.92
N TYR A 312 -15.01 9.10 8.13
CA TYR A 312 -14.10 8.96 9.26
C TYR A 312 -13.95 7.49 9.70
N LYS A 313 -15.04 6.73 9.75
CA LYS A 313 -15.03 5.28 10.03
C LYS A 313 -14.27 4.51 8.94
N TRP A 314 -14.50 4.86 7.67
CA TRP A 314 -13.78 4.27 6.55
C TRP A 314 -12.27 4.56 6.61
N LEU A 315 -11.83 5.79 6.88
CA LEU A 315 -10.42 6.14 7.05
C LEU A 315 -9.78 5.39 8.23
N SER A 316 -10.51 5.24 9.34
CA SER A 316 -10.07 4.43 10.47
C SER A 316 -9.87 2.98 10.06
N SER A 317 -10.81 2.42 9.31
CA SER A 317 -10.71 1.07 8.75
C SER A 317 -9.52 0.91 7.79
N VAL A 318 -9.30 1.87 6.90
CA VAL A 318 -8.13 1.88 5.98
C VAL A 318 -6.81 1.91 6.75
N ALA A 319 -6.73 2.68 7.84
CA ALA A 319 -5.55 2.72 8.70
C ALA A 319 -5.27 1.37 9.40
N TYR A 320 -6.31 0.60 9.71
CA TYR A 320 -6.19 -0.76 10.24
C TYR A 320 -5.81 -1.82 9.19
N GLY A 321 -6.02 -1.54 7.91
CA GLY A 321 -5.63 -2.41 6.78
C GLY A 321 -4.18 -2.22 6.34
N GLN A 322 -3.42 -1.27 6.91
CA GLN A 322 -2.02 -1.02 6.57
C GLN A 322 -1.11 -1.04 7.80
N PHE A 323 0.14 -1.44 7.59
CA PHE A 323 1.10 -1.74 8.63
C PHE A 323 2.43 -1.07 8.35
N SER A 324 3.05 -0.54 9.40
CA SER A 324 4.40 0.01 9.35
C SER A 324 5.45 -1.09 9.17
N LEU A 325 6.65 -0.69 8.80
CA LEU A 325 7.78 -1.61 8.68
C LEU A 325 8.09 -2.32 10.01
N SER A 326 8.00 -1.60 11.14
CA SER A 326 8.20 -2.19 12.46
C SER A 326 7.16 -3.29 12.76
N GLU A 327 5.89 -3.04 12.43
CA GLU A 327 4.83 -4.03 12.63
C GLU A 327 5.04 -5.27 11.75
N LEU A 328 5.57 -5.11 10.52
CA LEU A 328 5.94 -6.25 9.67
C LEU A 328 7.05 -7.08 10.34
N LEU A 329 8.12 -6.43 10.79
CA LEU A 329 9.31 -7.09 11.31
C LEU A 329 9.10 -7.75 12.69
N THR A 330 8.21 -7.18 13.51
CA THR A 330 7.91 -7.70 14.86
C THR A 330 6.81 -8.77 14.88
N GLY A 331 6.18 -9.06 13.75
CA GLY A 331 5.02 -9.95 13.66
C GLY A 331 3.69 -9.30 14.06
N ARG A 332 3.68 -8.06 14.56
CA ARG A 332 2.45 -7.36 14.96
C ARG A 332 1.48 -7.19 13.79
N ALA A 333 2.00 -6.95 12.58
CA ALA A 333 1.18 -6.88 11.37
C ALA A 333 0.37 -8.16 11.15
N TRP A 334 1.00 -9.33 11.30
CA TRP A 334 0.30 -10.60 11.14
C TRP A 334 -0.77 -10.83 12.20
N GLN A 335 -0.49 -10.47 13.46
CA GLN A 335 -1.49 -10.53 14.53
C GLN A 335 -2.70 -9.66 14.22
N LEU A 336 -2.48 -8.40 13.80
CA LEU A 336 -3.54 -7.47 13.42
C LEU A 336 -4.34 -7.97 12.22
N VAL A 337 -3.70 -8.59 11.22
CA VAL A 337 -4.40 -9.22 10.09
C VAL A 337 -5.37 -10.29 10.58
N GLN A 338 -4.97 -11.13 11.56
CA GLN A 338 -5.85 -12.14 12.13
C GLN A 338 -6.97 -11.53 12.97
N GLU A 339 -6.68 -10.52 13.78
CA GLU A 339 -7.69 -9.78 14.55
C GLU A 339 -8.72 -9.13 13.61
N ASN A 340 -8.27 -8.53 12.51
CA ASN A 340 -9.12 -7.87 11.52
C ASN A 340 -10.10 -8.81 10.82
N GLN A 341 -9.77 -10.11 10.68
CA GLN A 341 -10.71 -11.08 10.10
C GLN A 341 -11.99 -11.26 10.93
N ASN A 342 -11.92 -11.03 12.24
CA ASN A 342 -13.02 -11.20 13.17
C ASN A 342 -13.79 -9.90 13.44
N ARG A 343 -13.40 -8.78 12.89
CA ARG A 343 -14.08 -7.49 13.07
C ARG A 343 -15.38 -7.43 12.28
N ALA A 344 -16.40 -6.84 12.89
CA ALA A 344 -17.66 -6.56 12.21
C ALA A 344 -17.44 -5.62 11.00
N THR A 345 -18.31 -5.75 10.01
CA THR A 345 -18.35 -4.86 8.84
C THR A 345 -19.44 -3.83 9.05
N ILE A 346 -19.10 -2.56 8.83
CA ILE A 346 -20.06 -1.45 8.80
C ILE A 346 -20.70 -1.43 7.41
N SER A 347 -22.03 -1.46 7.36
CA SER A 347 -22.78 -1.31 6.10
C SER A 347 -22.84 0.17 5.71
N CYS A 348 -22.66 0.46 4.43
CA CYS A 348 -22.81 1.79 3.83
C CYS A 348 -24.28 2.04 3.47
#